data_53cfea0e01a0236c96981b01c52821bc
#
_entry.id   53cfea0e01a0236c96981b01c52821bc
#
_cell.length_a   1.000
_cell.length_b   1.000
_cell.length_c   1.000
_cell.angle_alpha   90.00
_cell.angle_beta   90.00
_cell.angle_gamma   90.00
#
_symmetry.space_group_name_H-M   'P 1'
#
loop_
_entity.id
_entity.type
_entity.pdbx_description
1 polymer ?
#
loop_
_entity_poly.entity_id
_entity_poly.type
_entity_poly.pdbx_seq_one_letter_code
_entity_poly.pdbx_strand_id
1 'polypeptide(L)'
;MSDFLIPFGGRSHTYTDGEIDEVKRMMQGSMALTQGEEQDRFQKRFSKFLGVENAFAVSNATAGLELIAQLCQFHSGDEVVIPAHTFTSSAYPFVKHGASIVWADIDLNTRVTGASLLEPCITNKTKAIVVPHLYGYGADMPEIMELAARYDLIVIEDVAQAIGVKVGEKMAGAYGDFSVFSLHAHKNISTLGEGGVLVTRDKEFSRLIP
;
A
#
# COMPACT_ATOMS: atom_id res chain seq x y z
N MET A 1 30.69 5.19 -15.58
CA MET A 1 29.43 4.45 -15.67
C MET A 1 29.70 3.08 -15.07
N SER A 2 28.84 2.59 -14.19
CA SER A 2 29.10 1.37 -13.44
C SER A 2 29.08 0.14 -14.34
N ASP A 3 30.09 -0.72 -14.19
CA ASP A 3 30.19 -2.02 -14.88
C ASP A 3 29.23 -3.09 -14.30
N PHE A 4 28.08 -2.68 -13.76
CA PHE A 4 27.10 -3.63 -13.27
C PHE A 4 26.39 -4.33 -14.43
N LEU A 5 26.33 -5.65 -14.37
CA LEU A 5 25.61 -6.48 -15.34
C LEU A 5 24.12 -6.13 -15.42
N ILE A 6 23.54 -5.70 -14.29
CA ILE A 6 22.20 -5.16 -14.18
C ILE A 6 22.34 -3.70 -13.73
N PRO A 7 22.06 -2.71 -14.60
CA PRO A 7 22.20 -1.32 -14.22
C PRO A 7 21.14 -0.91 -13.19
N PHE A 8 21.55 -0.17 -12.17
CA PHE A 8 20.62 0.51 -11.28
C PHE A 8 20.05 1.72 -12.02
N GLY A 9 18.89 1.54 -12.65
CA GLY A 9 18.23 2.55 -13.44
C GLY A 9 17.22 3.37 -12.65
N GLY A 10 17.05 4.63 -13.03
CA GLY A 10 16.06 5.53 -12.43
C GLY A 10 14.62 5.34 -12.96
N ARG A 11 14.40 4.40 -13.89
CA ARG A 11 13.09 4.09 -14.45
C ARG A 11 12.95 2.59 -14.61
N SER A 12 11.93 2.01 -13.99
CA SER A 12 11.66 0.57 -14.06
C SER A 12 10.68 0.18 -15.16
N HIS A 13 9.95 1.15 -15.72
CA HIS A 13 8.96 0.95 -16.78
C HIS A 13 9.38 1.64 -18.09
N THR A 14 9.25 0.92 -19.20
CA THR A 14 9.37 1.47 -20.55
C THR A 14 8.00 1.51 -21.19
N TYR A 15 7.53 2.72 -21.52
CA TYR A 15 6.20 2.91 -22.11
C TYR A 15 6.15 2.37 -23.53
N THR A 16 5.10 1.63 -23.84
CA THR A 16 4.78 1.16 -25.18
C THR A 16 4.17 2.29 -26.03
N ASP A 17 4.19 2.13 -27.35
CA ASP A 17 3.54 3.10 -28.25
C ASP A 17 2.04 3.24 -27.93
N GLY A 18 1.36 2.14 -27.59
CA GLY A 18 -0.05 2.17 -27.19
C GLY A 18 -0.31 2.99 -25.92
N GLU A 19 0.55 2.92 -24.90
CA GLU A 19 0.44 3.74 -23.69
C GLU A 19 0.69 5.21 -23.99
N ILE A 20 1.68 5.51 -24.84
CA ILE A 20 1.97 6.87 -25.29
C ILE A 20 0.79 7.45 -26.09
N ASP A 21 0.19 6.68 -26.98
CA ASP A 21 -0.94 7.12 -27.79
C ASP A 21 -2.20 7.36 -26.95
N GLU A 22 -2.43 6.56 -25.90
CA GLU A 22 -3.52 6.82 -24.95
C GLU A 22 -3.33 8.16 -24.23
N VAL A 23 -2.13 8.46 -23.76
CA VAL A 23 -1.82 9.75 -23.14
C VAL A 23 -2.05 10.91 -24.10
N LYS A 24 -1.56 10.79 -25.35
CA LYS A 24 -1.81 11.80 -26.39
C LYS A 24 -3.31 11.99 -26.65
N ARG A 25 -4.07 10.89 -26.76
CA ARG A 25 -5.51 10.93 -26.94
C ARG A 25 -6.21 11.72 -25.83
N MET A 26 -5.82 11.48 -24.58
CA MET A 26 -6.35 12.23 -23.44
C MET A 26 -6.00 13.71 -23.48
N MET A 27 -4.75 14.05 -23.80
CA MET A 27 -4.30 15.45 -23.88
C MET A 27 -4.97 16.24 -25.02
N GLN A 28 -5.30 15.59 -26.13
CA GLN A 28 -5.90 16.21 -27.30
C GLN A 28 -7.43 16.22 -27.28
N GLY A 29 -8.03 15.41 -26.40
CA GLY A 29 -9.48 15.29 -26.26
C GLY A 29 -10.10 16.37 -25.37
N SER A 30 -11.43 16.35 -25.31
CA SER A 30 -12.22 17.24 -24.43
C SER A 30 -12.59 16.56 -23.09
N MET A 31 -12.03 15.39 -22.80
CA MET A 31 -12.33 14.64 -21.57
C MET A 31 -11.69 15.30 -20.35
N ALA A 32 -12.32 15.14 -19.18
CA ALA A 32 -11.75 15.61 -17.92
C ALA A 32 -10.42 14.89 -17.62
N LEU A 33 -9.39 15.65 -17.28
CA LEU A 33 -8.07 15.12 -16.91
C LEU A 33 -8.02 14.68 -15.43
N THR A 34 -9.02 15.08 -14.64
CA THR A 34 -9.15 14.73 -13.22
C THR A 34 -10.57 14.29 -12.94
N GLN A 35 -10.75 13.31 -12.04
CA GLN A 35 -12.07 12.84 -11.57
C GLN A 35 -13.03 12.46 -12.74
N GLY A 36 -12.47 11.88 -13.80
CA GLY A 36 -13.21 11.54 -15.01
C GLY A 36 -13.35 10.02 -15.20
N GLU A 37 -13.96 9.66 -16.35
CA GLU A 37 -14.25 8.26 -16.71
C GLU A 37 -13.02 7.35 -16.70
N GLU A 38 -11.84 7.87 -17.02
CA GLU A 38 -10.60 7.07 -17.04
C GLU A 38 -10.15 6.71 -15.62
N GLN A 39 -10.33 7.60 -14.64
CA GLN A 39 -10.09 7.28 -13.24
C GLN A 39 -11.06 6.20 -12.75
N ASP A 40 -12.35 6.32 -13.07
CA ASP A 40 -13.36 5.32 -12.72
C ASP A 40 -13.06 3.96 -13.34
N ARG A 41 -12.65 3.96 -14.63
CA ARG A 41 -12.25 2.75 -15.35
C ARG A 41 -11.02 2.11 -14.71
N PHE A 42 -10.03 2.90 -14.32
CA PHE A 42 -8.84 2.44 -13.64
C PHE A 42 -9.20 1.81 -12.29
N GLN A 43 -9.96 2.50 -11.45
CA GLN A 43 -10.37 2.02 -10.13
C GLN A 43 -11.15 0.69 -10.21
N LYS A 44 -12.08 0.58 -11.15
CA LYS A 44 -12.83 -0.67 -11.43
C LYS A 44 -11.93 -1.82 -11.90
N ARG A 45 -10.94 -1.53 -12.74
CA ARG A 45 -9.98 -2.55 -13.20
C ARG A 45 -9.05 -2.98 -12.08
N PHE A 46 -8.60 -2.04 -11.26
CA PHE A 46 -7.71 -2.34 -10.14
C PHE A 46 -8.42 -3.15 -9.07
N SER A 47 -9.64 -2.80 -8.69
CA SER A 47 -10.43 -3.57 -7.73
C SER A 47 -10.68 -4.99 -8.22
N LYS A 48 -11.01 -5.15 -9.52
CA LYS A 48 -11.16 -6.49 -10.14
C LYS A 48 -9.85 -7.28 -10.14
N PHE A 49 -8.72 -6.64 -10.45
CA PHE A 49 -7.39 -7.26 -10.44
C PHE A 49 -7.03 -7.79 -9.06
N LEU A 50 -7.28 -6.99 -8.02
CA LEU A 50 -6.96 -7.35 -6.65
C LEU A 50 -8.01 -8.29 -6.02
N GLY A 51 -9.21 -8.36 -6.58
CA GLY A 51 -10.32 -9.16 -6.02
C GLY A 51 -10.98 -8.50 -4.81
N VAL A 52 -11.07 -7.17 -4.80
CA VAL A 52 -11.70 -6.36 -3.74
C VAL A 52 -12.88 -5.55 -4.27
N GLU A 53 -13.73 -5.04 -3.36
CA GLU A 53 -14.91 -4.27 -3.75
C GLU A 53 -14.55 -2.87 -4.23
N ASN A 54 -13.67 -2.19 -3.52
CA ASN A 54 -13.34 -0.79 -3.76
C ASN A 54 -11.83 -0.54 -3.81
N ALA A 55 -11.42 0.29 -4.77
CA ALA A 55 -10.06 0.80 -4.90
C ALA A 55 -10.16 2.27 -5.35
N PHE A 56 -9.39 3.14 -4.72
CA PHE A 56 -9.43 4.59 -4.93
C PHE A 56 -8.07 5.08 -5.41
N ALA A 57 -8.06 5.84 -6.50
CA ALA A 57 -6.85 6.48 -7.00
C ALA A 57 -6.44 7.62 -6.06
N VAL A 58 -5.17 7.63 -5.69
CA VAL A 58 -4.55 8.68 -4.86
C VAL A 58 -3.27 9.19 -5.52
N SER A 59 -2.80 10.35 -5.10
CA SER A 59 -1.59 10.96 -5.69
C SER A 59 -0.33 10.11 -5.52
N ASN A 60 -0.21 9.36 -4.45
CA ASN A 60 0.83 8.35 -4.19
C ASN A 60 0.46 7.49 -2.97
N ALA A 61 1.21 6.41 -2.72
CA ALA A 61 0.97 5.53 -1.57
C ALA A 61 1.07 6.26 -0.22
N THR A 62 1.97 7.23 -0.10
CA THR A 62 2.12 8.03 1.13
C THR A 62 0.83 8.82 1.43
N ALA A 63 0.21 9.44 0.42
CA ALA A 63 -1.07 10.11 0.57
C ALA A 63 -2.18 9.12 0.98
N GLY A 64 -2.15 7.89 0.45
CA GLY A 64 -3.04 6.82 0.90
C GLY A 64 -2.86 6.48 2.38
N LEU A 65 -1.62 6.34 2.85
CA LEU A 65 -1.30 6.09 4.27
C LEU A 65 -1.71 7.27 5.17
N GLU A 66 -1.56 8.51 4.70
CA GLU A 66 -2.05 9.71 5.40
C GLU A 66 -3.57 9.68 5.58
N LEU A 67 -4.31 9.33 4.53
CA LEU A 67 -5.77 9.18 4.60
C LEU A 67 -6.17 8.06 5.56
N ILE A 68 -5.48 6.91 5.55
CA ILE A 68 -5.71 5.82 6.50
C ILE A 68 -5.48 6.30 7.94
N ALA A 69 -4.35 6.96 8.19
CA ALA A 69 -4.03 7.47 9.52
C ALA A 69 -5.08 8.49 10.02
N GLN A 70 -5.60 9.32 9.14
CA GLN A 70 -6.70 10.25 9.44
C GLN A 70 -8.01 9.51 9.74
N LEU A 71 -8.36 8.50 8.94
CA LEU A 71 -9.58 7.71 9.13
C LEU A 71 -9.56 6.91 10.43
N CYS A 72 -8.40 6.36 10.80
CA CYS A 72 -8.22 5.61 12.05
C CYS A 72 -8.25 6.49 13.31
N GLN A 73 -8.15 7.81 13.19
CA GLN A 73 -8.28 8.77 14.29
C GLN A 73 -7.39 8.44 15.50
N PHE A 74 -6.10 8.23 15.27
CA PHE A 74 -5.15 7.95 16.34
C PHE A 74 -5.05 9.10 17.35
N HIS A 75 -4.86 8.74 18.61
CA HIS A 75 -4.69 9.69 19.72
C HIS A 75 -3.29 9.55 20.31
N SER A 76 -2.89 10.55 21.07
CA SER A 76 -1.65 10.50 21.84
C SER A 76 -1.69 9.32 22.82
N GLY A 77 -0.72 8.43 22.72
CA GLY A 77 -0.63 7.20 23.50
C GLY A 77 -1.05 5.95 22.77
N ASP A 78 -1.75 6.04 21.62
CA ASP A 78 -1.98 4.90 20.75
C ASP A 78 -0.67 4.44 20.10
N GLU A 79 -0.54 3.15 19.88
CA GLU A 79 0.64 2.53 19.28
C GLU A 79 0.31 1.87 17.96
N VAL A 80 1.24 2.01 17.00
CA VAL A 80 1.21 1.30 15.72
C VAL A 80 2.47 0.45 15.61
N VAL A 81 2.29 -0.86 15.44
CA VAL A 81 3.40 -1.81 15.28
C VAL A 81 3.79 -1.87 13.80
N ILE A 82 5.06 -1.63 13.51
CA ILE A 82 5.62 -1.59 12.15
C ILE A 82 7.00 -2.26 12.14
N PRO A 83 7.34 -3.14 11.20
CA PRO A 83 8.72 -3.65 11.09
C PRO A 83 9.69 -2.51 10.75
N ALA A 84 10.86 -2.50 11.40
CA ALA A 84 11.87 -1.47 11.19
C ALA A 84 12.46 -1.46 9.77
N HIS A 85 12.42 -2.59 9.08
CA HIS A 85 12.83 -2.71 7.68
C HIS A 85 11.67 -2.34 6.76
N THR A 86 11.52 -1.04 6.50
CA THR A 86 10.50 -0.48 5.62
C THR A 86 10.93 0.87 5.05
N PHE A 87 10.12 1.43 4.17
CA PHE A 87 10.27 2.81 3.74
C PHE A 87 9.65 3.76 4.77
N THR A 88 10.22 4.94 4.92
CA THR A 88 9.79 5.93 5.94
C THR A 88 8.29 6.25 5.90
N SER A 89 7.68 6.23 4.71
CA SER A 89 6.25 6.50 4.54
C SER A 89 5.34 5.50 5.26
N SER A 90 5.79 4.26 5.52
CA SER A 90 5.01 3.28 6.27
C SER A 90 4.80 3.68 7.73
N ALA A 91 5.63 4.61 8.28
CA ALA A 91 5.55 5.05 9.68
C ALA A 91 5.16 6.52 9.83
N TYR A 92 5.71 7.40 8.99
CA TYR A 92 5.58 8.84 9.12
C TYR A 92 4.12 9.36 9.26
N PRO A 93 3.14 8.90 8.46
CA PRO A 93 1.76 9.37 8.58
C PRO A 93 1.14 9.12 9.96
N PHE A 94 1.42 7.97 10.55
CA PHE A 94 0.87 7.60 11.85
C PHE A 94 1.45 8.46 12.97
N VAL A 95 2.76 8.72 12.94
CA VAL A 95 3.41 9.66 13.89
C VAL A 95 2.80 11.05 13.76
N LYS A 96 2.60 11.54 12.55
CA LYS A 96 1.99 12.85 12.28
C LYS A 96 0.58 12.96 12.86
N HIS A 97 -0.16 11.85 12.88
CA HIS A 97 -1.52 11.77 13.44
C HIS A 97 -1.55 11.35 14.93
N GLY A 98 -0.41 11.40 15.63
CA GLY A 98 -0.33 11.29 17.09
C GLY A 98 0.00 9.89 17.63
N ALA A 99 0.12 8.87 16.79
CA ALA A 99 0.50 7.54 17.22
C ALA A 99 1.99 7.44 17.54
N SER A 100 2.35 6.56 18.45
CA SER A 100 3.72 6.13 18.72
C SER A 100 4.04 4.87 17.90
N ILE A 101 5.23 4.81 17.31
CA ILE A 101 5.65 3.63 16.57
C ILE A 101 6.36 2.64 17.49
N VAL A 102 5.90 1.40 17.47
CA VAL A 102 6.57 0.26 18.08
C VAL A 102 7.22 -0.55 16.96
N TRP A 103 8.54 -0.63 16.99
CA TRP A 103 9.30 -1.29 15.94
C TRP A 103 9.36 -2.79 16.16
N ALA A 104 8.88 -3.54 15.18
CA ALA A 104 9.03 -4.99 15.10
C ALA A 104 10.23 -5.38 14.24
N ASP A 105 10.62 -6.65 14.34
CA ASP A 105 11.70 -7.22 13.52
C ASP A 105 11.16 -7.88 12.25
N ILE A 106 12.07 -8.37 11.42
CA ILE A 106 11.81 -9.10 10.18
C ILE A 106 12.50 -10.47 10.20
N ASP A 107 12.00 -11.40 9.42
CA ASP A 107 12.72 -12.63 9.11
C ASP A 107 13.85 -12.34 8.10
N LEU A 108 15.07 -12.82 8.41
CA LEU A 108 16.25 -12.53 7.60
C LEU A 108 16.24 -13.24 6.23
N ASN A 109 15.46 -14.28 6.05
CA ASN A 109 15.35 -15.00 4.79
C ASN A 109 14.34 -14.36 3.84
N THR A 110 13.16 -14.01 4.38
CA THR A 110 12.06 -13.43 3.61
C THR A 110 12.13 -11.90 3.51
N ARG A 111 12.86 -11.24 4.40
CA ARG A 111 12.98 -9.78 4.50
C ARG A 111 11.67 -9.06 4.86
N VAL A 112 10.65 -9.81 5.22
CA VAL A 112 9.36 -9.29 5.70
C VAL A 112 9.07 -9.77 7.11
N THR A 113 8.08 -9.16 7.76
CA THR A 113 7.66 -9.55 9.11
C THR A 113 6.70 -10.73 9.08
N GLY A 114 6.43 -11.31 10.24
CA GLY A 114 5.45 -12.38 10.45
C GLY A 114 4.78 -12.27 11.81
N ALA A 115 3.72 -13.03 12.04
CA ALA A 115 2.93 -12.98 13.27
C ALA A 115 3.78 -13.17 14.54
N SER A 116 4.71 -14.12 14.52
CA SER A 116 5.61 -14.41 15.65
C SER A 116 6.57 -13.27 16.02
N LEU A 117 6.88 -12.38 15.05
CA LEU A 117 7.74 -11.21 15.24
C LEU A 117 6.94 -9.97 15.66
N LEU A 118 5.67 -9.91 15.26
CA LEU A 118 4.74 -8.83 15.60
C LEU A 118 4.17 -8.99 17.00
N GLU A 119 3.78 -10.22 17.40
CA GLU A 119 3.08 -10.48 18.65
C GLU A 119 3.80 -9.96 19.90
N PRO A 120 5.15 -10.12 20.06
CA PRO A 120 5.85 -9.58 21.23
C PRO A 120 5.85 -8.04 21.31
N CYS A 121 5.51 -7.35 20.22
CA CYS A 121 5.46 -5.89 20.14
C CYS A 121 4.07 -5.33 20.48
N ILE A 122 3.04 -6.19 20.62
CA ILE A 122 1.66 -5.78 20.89
C ILE A 122 1.50 -5.46 22.39
N THR A 123 0.91 -4.31 22.68
CA THR A 123 0.54 -3.88 24.03
C THR A 123 -0.96 -3.56 24.09
N ASN A 124 -1.46 -3.20 25.26
CA ASN A 124 -2.85 -2.72 25.43
C ASN A 124 -3.11 -1.34 24.79
N LYS A 125 -2.08 -0.68 24.24
CA LYS A 125 -2.15 0.60 23.53
C LYS A 125 -2.11 0.41 22.02
N THR A 126 -1.74 -0.78 21.54
CA THR A 126 -1.64 -1.05 20.11
C THR A 126 -3.02 -0.98 19.47
N LYS A 127 -3.13 -0.21 18.39
CA LYS A 127 -4.35 0.00 17.60
C LYS A 127 -4.26 -0.58 16.20
N ALA A 128 -3.06 -0.60 15.64
CA ALA A 128 -2.87 -1.07 14.28
C ALA A 128 -1.52 -1.75 14.08
N ILE A 129 -1.46 -2.58 13.05
CA ILE A 129 -0.23 -3.16 12.51
C ILE A 129 -0.10 -2.69 11.07
N VAL A 130 1.05 -2.16 10.68
CA VAL A 130 1.40 -1.90 9.29
C VAL A 130 2.32 -3.01 8.80
N VAL A 131 1.94 -3.64 7.70
CA VAL A 131 2.63 -4.78 7.11
C VAL A 131 3.18 -4.40 5.74
N PRO A 132 4.45 -4.00 5.64
CA PRO A 132 5.10 -3.78 4.35
C PRO A 132 5.43 -5.10 3.67
N HIS A 133 5.04 -5.23 2.40
CA HIS A 133 5.50 -6.27 1.49
C HIS A 133 6.66 -5.71 0.67
N LEU A 134 7.87 -6.25 0.86
CA LEU A 134 9.08 -5.66 0.31
C LEU A 134 9.70 -6.49 -0.81
N TYR A 135 10.21 -5.83 -1.83
CA TYR A 135 11.00 -6.44 -2.92
C TYR A 135 10.32 -7.62 -3.62
N GLY A 136 8.98 -7.64 -3.64
CA GLY A 136 8.22 -8.76 -4.19
C GLY A 136 8.01 -9.93 -3.22
N TYR A 137 8.42 -9.81 -1.96
CA TYR A 137 8.10 -10.79 -0.92
C TYR A 137 6.82 -10.37 -0.19
N GLY A 138 5.86 -11.29 -0.08
CA GLY A 138 4.64 -11.13 0.71
C GLY A 138 4.84 -11.64 2.13
N ALA A 139 4.39 -10.89 3.13
CA ALA A 139 4.27 -11.39 4.50
C ALA A 139 3.15 -12.45 4.59
N ASP A 140 3.22 -13.35 5.55
CA ASP A 140 2.18 -14.36 5.79
C ASP A 140 0.92 -13.69 6.36
N MET A 141 0.09 -13.16 5.47
CA MET A 141 -1.11 -12.43 5.84
C MET A 141 -2.16 -13.29 6.57
N PRO A 142 -2.42 -14.55 6.21
CA PRO A 142 -3.30 -15.42 7.00
C PRO A 142 -2.95 -15.44 8.49
N GLU A 143 -1.70 -15.72 8.85
CA GLU A 143 -1.26 -15.73 10.25
C GLU A 143 -1.34 -14.35 10.91
N ILE A 144 -0.98 -13.29 10.17
CA ILE A 144 -1.07 -11.91 10.67
C ILE A 144 -2.52 -11.49 10.92
N MET A 145 -3.45 -11.85 10.06
CA MET A 145 -4.87 -11.56 10.25
C MET A 145 -5.46 -12.32 11.44
N GLU A 146 -5.04 -13.57 11.67
CA GLU A 146 -5.42 -14.33 12.87
C GLU A 146 -4.87 -13.66 14.15
N LEU A 147 -3.62 -13.19 14.10
CA LEU A 147 -3.03 -12.43 15.21
C LEU A 147 -3.82 -11.15 15.48
N ALA A 148 -4.07 -10.35 14.44
CA ALA A 148 -4.78 -9.08 14.57
C ALA A 148 -6.21 -9.27 15.14
N ALA A 149 -6.92 -10.33 14.73
CA ALA A 149 -8.24 -10.65 15.24
C ALA A 149 -8.23 -11.00 16.73
N ARG A 150 -7.16 -11.64 17.25
CA ARG A 150 -7.02 -11.94 18.68
C ARG A 150 -6.89 -10.69 19.56
N TYR A 151 -6.32 -9.63 19.01
CA TYR A 151 -6.03 -8.39 19.72
C TYR A 151 -6.91 -7.21 19.29
N ASP A 152 -7.89 -7.43 18.40
CA ASP A 152 -8.80 -6.40 17.85
C ASP A 152 -8.02 -5.23 17.21
N LEU A 153 -7.07 -5.56 16.33
CA LEU A 153 -6.16 -4.60 15.69
C LEU A 153 -6.54 -4.36 14.23
N ILE A 154 -6.38 -3.12 13.79
CA ILE A 154 -6.47 -2.73 12.38
C ILE A 154 -5.21 -3.20 11.66
N VAL A 155 -5.38 -3.83 10.49
CA VAL A 155 -4.26 -4.27 9.63
C VAL A 155 -4.19 -3.42 8.37
N ILE A 156 -3.01 -2.84 8.14
CA ILE A 156 -2.72 -1.97 7.00
C ILE A 156 -1.60 -2.60 6.18
N GLU A 157 -1.87 -3.01 4.94
CA GLU A 157 -0.86 -3.57 4.04
C GLU A 157 -0.21 -2.44 3.22
N ASP A 158 1.12 -2.29 3.32
CA ASP A 158 1.88 -1.43 2.41
C ASP A 158 2.45 -2.28 1.26
N VAL A 159 1.80 -2.21 0.11
CA VAL A 159 2.10 -3.01 -1.09
C VAL A 159 2.87 -2.19 -2.13
N ALA A 160 3.51 -1.09 -1.71
CA ALA A 160 4.24 -0.19 -2.61
C ALA A 160 5.39 -0.85 -3.39
N GLN A 161 5.85 -2.04 -2.97
CA GLN A 161 6.94 -2.78 -3.61
C GLN A 161 6.56 -4.23 -3.97
N ALA A 162 5.28 -4.58 -3.95
CA ALA A 162 4.85 -5.97 -4.09
C ALA A 162 3.53 -6.13 -4.87
N ILE A 163 3.25 -5.21 -5.82
CA ILE A 163 2.05 -5.32 -6.66
C ILE A 163 2.05 -6.65 -7.43
N GLY A 164 0.93 -7.38 -7.39
CA GLY A 164 0.78 -8.67 -8.06
C GLY A 164 1.35 -9.87 -7.31
N VAL A 165 1.96 -9.66 -6.14
CA VAL A 165 2.42 -10.77 -5.27
C VAL A 165 1.22 -11.52 -4.72
N LYS A 166 1.26 -12.85 -4.76
CA LYS A 166 0.28 -13.73 -4.14
C LYS A 166 0.79 -14.20 -2.78
N VAL A 167 -0.12 -14.18 -1.80
CA VAL A 167 0.06 -14.73 -0.47
C VAL A 167 -1.09 -15.74 -0.25
N GLY A 168 -0.76 -17.03 -0.23
CA GLY A 168 -1.81 -18.05 -0.25
C GLY A 168 -2.70 -17.91 -1.49
N GLU A 169 -4.02 -17.82 -1.27
CA GLU A 169 -4.99 -17.75 -2.37
C GLU A 169 -5.31 -16.33 -2.85
N LYS A 170 -4.92 -15.30 -2.09
CA LYS A 170 -5.20 -13.89 -2.43
C LYS A 170 -3.93 -13.13 -2.80
N MET A 171 -4.10 -11.98 -3.40
CA MET A 171 -2.98 -11.05 -3.61
C MET A 171 -2.67 -10.29 -2.31
N ALA A 172 -1.42 -9.91 -2.12
CA ALA A 172 -1.02 -8.91 -1.14
C ALA A 172 -1.84 -7.63 -1.37
N GLY A 173 -2.35 -7.04 -0.31
CA GLY A 173 -3.29 -5.92 -0.35
C GLY A 173 -4.77 -6.30 -0.34
N ALA A 174 -5.10 -7.60 -0.33
CA ALA A 174 -6.48 -8.10 -0.28
C ALA A 174 -6.86 -8.73 1.07
N TYR A 175 -6.01 -8.64 2.08
CA TYR A 175 -6.22 -9.23 3.41
C TYR A 175 -6.59 -8.22 4.48
N GLY A 176 -5.83 -7.15 4.60
CA GLY A 176 -5.98 -6.13 5.63
C GLY A 176 -7.27 -5.32 5.53
N ASP A 177 -7.52 -4.51 6.54
CA ASP A 177 -8.64 -3.55 6.55
C ASP A 177 -8.40 -2.44 5.54
N PHE A 178 -7.12 -2.08 5.37
CA PHE A 178 -6.63 -1.13 4.38
C PHE A 178 -5.42 -1.69 3.65
N SER A 179 -5.21 -1.21 2.43
CA SER A 179 -3.94 -1.40 1.73
C SER A 179 -3.62 -0.22 0.82
N VAL A 180 -2.32 0.00 0.59
CA VAL A 180 -1.84 1.03 -0.33
C VAL A 180 -0.89 0.45 -1.36
N PHE A 181 -0.93 1.02 -2.57
CA PHE A 181 -0.07 0.67 -3.68
C PHE A 181 0.58 1.93 -4.24
N SER A 182 1.84 1.83 -4.63
CA SER A 182 2.55 2.92 -5.28
C SER A 182 2.65 2.68 -6.78
N LEU A 183 2.31 3.70 -7.54
CA LEU A 183 2.46 3.76 -8.99
C LEU A 183 3.47 4.85 -9.40
N HIS A 184 4.41 5.14 -8.51
CA HIS A 184 5.52 6.06 -8.75
C HIS A 184 6.39 5.59 -9.93
N ALA A 185 7.07 6.51 -10.61
CA ALA A 185 7.91 6.23 -11.78
C ALA A 185 8.98 5.14 -11.60
N HIS A 186 9.40 4.86 -10.36
CA HIS A 186 10.37 3.80 -10.02
C HIS A 186 9.72 2.46 -9.63
N LYS A 187 8.39 2.34 -9.74
CA LYS A 187 7.67 1.10 -9.42
C LYS A 187 7.42 0.26 -10.68
N ASN A 188 7.05 -0.99 -10.50
CA ASN A 188 6.84 -1.94 -11.59
C ASN A 188 5.74 -1.50 -12.56
N ILE A 189 4.74 -0.77 -12.06
CA ILE A 189 3.71 -0.11 -12.85
C ILE A 189 3.73 1.37 -12.46
N SER A 190 3.66 2.24 -13.45
CA SER A 190 3.83 3.69 -13.26
C SER A 190 2.75 4.49 -13.97
N THR A 191 2.39 5.63 -13.39
CA THR A 191 1.46 6.64 -13.95
C THR A 191 2.19 7.89 -14.41
N LEU A 192 3.29 7.73 -15.14
CA LEU A 192 4.16 8.78 -15.67
C LEU A 192 5.00 9.57 -14.65
N GLY A 193 4.67 9.53 -13.38
CA GLY A 193 5.39 10.24 -12.33
C GLY A 193 4.96 9.78 -10.98
N GLU A 194 3.92 10.36 -10.45
CA GLU A 194 3.31 10.03 -9.17
C GLU A 194 1.95 9.38 -9.37
N GLY A 195 1.63 8.42 -8.52
CA GLY A 195 0.34 7.78 -8.46
C GLY A 195 0.31 6.71 -7.36
N GLY A 196 -0.89 6.36 -6.95
CA GLY A 196 -1.11 5.31 -5.98
C GLY A 196 -2.55 4.84 -5.97
N VAL A 197 -2.79 3.80 -5.20
CA VAL A 197 -4.13 3.28 -4.94
C VAL A 197 -4.26 3.05 -3.44
N LEU A 198 -5.39 3.45 -2.90
CA LEU A 198 -5.86 3.11 -1.57
C LEU A 198 -7.00 2.09 -1.72
N VAL A 199 -6.97 1.06 -0.90
CA VAL A 199 -8.03 0.06 -0.82
C VAL A 199 -8.54 -0.01 0.62
N THR A 200 -9.83 -0.14 0.81
CA THR A 200 -10.41 -0.51 2.09
C THR A 200 -11.49 -1.57 1.91
N ARG A 201 -11.55 -2.49 2.85
CA ARG A 201 -12.60 -3.51 2.94
C ARG A 201 -13.79 -3.05 3.77
N ASP A 202 -13.61 -1.98 4.55
CA ASP A 202 -14.66 -1.40 5.36
C ASP A 202 -15.57 -0.50 4.51
N LYS A 203 -16.89 -0.78 4.56
CA LYS A 203 -17.87 -0.05 3.77
C LYS A 203 -18.14 1.36 4.30
N GLU A 204 -17.94 1.60 5.60
CA GLU A 204 -18.11 2.92 6.17
C GLU A 204 -16.94 3.81 5.78
N PHE A 205 -15.71 3.34 5.93
CA PHE A 205 -14.53 4.06 5.44
C PHE A 205 -14.56 4.29 3.93
N SER A 206 -15.04 3.32 3.16
CA SER A 206 -15.19 3.46 1.70
C SER A 206 -16.10 4.63 1.29
N ARG A 207 -17.08 5.00 2.10
CA ARG A 207 -17.98 6.15 1.84
C ARG A 207 -17.36 7.49 2.21
N LEU A 208 -16.31 7.49 3.02
CA LEU A 208 -15.61 8.70 3.46
C LEU A 208 -14.46 9.09 2.52
N ILE A 209 -14.06 8.18 1.64
CA ILE A 209 -13.04 8.44 0.63
C ILE A 209 -13.73 9.05 -0.59
N PRO A 210 -13.35 10.26 -1.00
CA PRO A 210 -14.02 11.02 -2.07
C PRO A 210 -13.84 10.40 -3.47
#